data_0521da17e68b3adbeab81eb5a7a18333
#
_entry.id   0521da17e68b3adbeab81eb5a7a18333
#
_cell.length_a   1.000
_cell.length_b   1.000
_cell.length_c   1.000
_cell.angle_alpha   90.00
_cell.angle_beta   90.00
_cell.angle_gamma   90.00
#
_symmetry.space_group_name_H-M   'P 1'
#
loop_
_entity.id
_entity.type
_entity.pdbx_description
1 polymer ?
#
loop_
_entity_poly.entity_id
_entity_poly.type
_entity_poly.pdbx_seq_one_letter_code
_entity_poly.pdbx_strand_id
1 'polypeptide(L)'
;MKWPKPDDANTSVSCVIMPEDGNKRMDVPLILIKPSKGWVSLKLREVWEYRELLYFLAWRDIKVRYKQTVLGAAWAIIQPFFTMVVFSLFFGKLAKMPSDGIPYPLFSYAALVPWAFFANGLNQSSNSLVGSANLITKVYFPRMVIPVSSIFSGVLDFILAFIVLLGMMVLYGMFPTSNIIWLPFLLLLAFVAALGVGMWFSALNVQFRDVRYTLPFLTQFWLFATPVAYPSSLLSEPWRTIYGINPMVGVVEGFRWALLGTDTAPGPIIIVSSLTALVVLIGGTFYFRCMEKSFADVV
;
A
#
# COMPACT_ATOMS: atom_id res chain seq x y z
N MET A 1 33.89 -5.47 -46.70
CA MET A 1 33.23 -4.83 -45.55
C MET A 1 33.64 -5.56 -44.30
N LYS A 2 34.52 -4.99 -43.45
CA LYS A 2 34.98 -5.59 -42.19
C LYS A 2 34.12 -5.04 -41.05
N TRP A 3 33.48 -5.93 -40.30
CA TRP A 3 32.78 -5.56 -39.07
C TRP A 3 33.82 -5.19 -38.00
N PRO A 4 33.61 -4.11 -37.23
CA PRO A 4 34.49 -3.76 -36.09
C PRO A 4 34.32 -4.77 -34.97
N LYS A 5 35.43 -5.13 -34.32
CA LYS A 5 35.49 -6.02 -33.15
C LYS A 5 34.86 -5.41 -31.90
N PRO A 6 34.35 -6.20 -30.94
CA PRO A 6 33.54 -5.71 -29.83
C PRO A 6 34.31 -5.12 -28.63
N ASP A 7 35.56 -4.66 -28.80
CA ASP A 7 36.44 -4.27 -27.68
C ASP A 7 36.54 -2.76 -27.39
N ASP A 8 35.80 -1.90 -28.11
CA ASP A 8 35.79 -0.47 -27.79
C ASP A 8 34.56 -0.07 -26.98
N ALA A 9 34.64 -0.31 -25.65
CA ALA A 9 33.58 -0.01 -24.69
C ALA A 9 33.39 1.47 -24.35
N ASN A 10 33.65 2.39 -25.30
CA ASN A 10 33.52 3.83 -25.02
C ASN A 10 33.00 4.66 -26.22
N THR A 11 32.23 4.08 -27.12
CA THR A 11 31.59 4.84 -28.19
C THR A 11 30.11 5.09 -27.84
N SER A 12 29.82 6.26 -27.31
CA SER A 12 28.48 6.82 -27.23
C SER A 12 27.98 7.05 -28.67
N VAL A 13 27.13 6.13 -29.15
CA VAL A 13 26.41 6.30 -30.41
C VAL A 13 25.38 7.41 -30.19
N SER A 14 25.70 8.62 -30.56
CA SER A 14 24.75 9.73 -30.67
C SER A 14 24.10 9.62 -32.05
N CYS A 15 22.90 9.05 -32.14
CA CYS A 15 22.08 9.25 -33.34
C CYS A 15 21.56 10.69 -33.32
N VAL A 16 22.25 11.54 -34.01
CA VAL A 16 21.76 12.89 -34.35
C VAL A 16 20.97 12.75 -35.65
N ILE A 17 19.66 12.78 -35.57
CA ILE A 17 18.79 12.99 -36.74
C ILE A 17 18.90 14.49 -37.06
N MET A 18 19.67 14.85 -38.07
CA MET A 18 19.69 16.18 -38.60
C MET A 18 18.48 16.40 -39.51
N PRO A 19 17.64 17.41 -39.29
CA PRO A 19 16.67 17.82 -40.32
C PRO A 19 17.39 18.45 -41.49
N GLU A 20 17.01 18.08 -42.72
CA GLU A 20 17.60 18.56 -43.99
C GLU A 20 17.35 20.03 -44.29
N ASP A 21 16.57 20.76 -43.53
CA ASP A 21 16.28 22.18 -43.74
C ASP A 21 17.03 23.09 -42.74
N GLY A 22 17.99 23.81 -43.29
CA GLY A 22 19.00 24.61 -42.58
C GLY A 22 18.53 25.91 -41.94
N ASN A 23 17.31 26.04 -41.41
CA ASN A 23 16.95 27.29 -40.72
C ASN A 23 15.73 27.14 -39.78
N LYS A 24 15.93 26.58 -38.59
CA LYS A 24 15.30 26.88 -37.30
C LYS A 24 15.79 25.86 -36.26
N ARG A 25 16.69 26.31 -35.36
CA ARG A 25 16.92 25.53 -34.13
C ARG A 25 15.64 25.50 -33.32
N MET A 26 14.84 24.48 -33.49
CA MET A 26 13.85 24.14 -32.49
C MET A 26 14.64 23.54 -31.31
N ASP A 27 14.60 24.19 -30.15
CA ASP A 27 15.05 23.61 -28.88
C ASP A 27 14.10 22.48 -28.51
N VAL A 28 14.23 21.34 -29.19
CA VAL A 28 13.56 20.11 -28.78
C VAL A 28 14.31 19.59 -27.56
N PRO A 29 13.68 19.46 -26.40
CA PRO A 29 14.35 18.91 -25.22
C PRO A 29 14.85 17.51 -25.55
N LEU A 30 16.16 17.35 -25.63
CA LEU A 30 16.81 16.08 -25.92
C LEU A 30 16.75 15.22 -24.66
N ILE A 31 15.83 14.25 -24.62
CA ILE A 31 15.76 13.27 -23.55
C ILE A 31 16.82 12.20 -23.81
N LEU A 32 17.97 12.33 -23.18
CA LEU A 32 19.06 11.39 -23.27
C LEU A 32 18.79 10.19 -22.34
N ILE A 33 18.32 9.08 -22.88
CA ILE A 33 18.13 7.82 -22.13
C ILE A 33 19.50 7.15 -22.01
N LYS A 34 20.19 7.32 -20.88
CA LYS A 34 21.42 6.60 -20.57
C LYS A 34 21.11 5.35 -19.74
N PRO A 35 21.67 4.18 -20.08
CA PRO A 35 21.60 3.03 -19.19
C PRO A 35 22.33 3.37 -17.89
N SER A 36 21.65 3.25 -16.75
CA SER A 36 22.25 3.51 -15.44
C SER A 36 23.22 2.36 -15.10
N LYS A 37 24.52 2.62 -15.22
CA LYS A 37 25.58 1.76 -14.69
C LYS A 37 25.79 2.18 -13.22
N GLY A 38 25.36 1.35 -12.27
CA GLY A 38 25.59 1.60 -10.84
C GLY A 38 24.46 1.13 -9.94
N TRP A 39 24.58 1.40 -8.65
CA TRP A 39 23.59 1.13 -7.61
C TRP A 39 22.22 1.68 -8.04
N VAL A 40 21.19 0.89 -7.90
CA VAL A 40 19.81 1.24 -8.28
C VAL A 40 19.37 2.45 -7.46
N SER A 41 19.42 3.64 -8.07
CA SER A 41 18.92 4.85 -7.40
C SER A 41 17.42 4.76 -7.26
N LEU A 42 16.89 5.04 -6.08
CA LEU A 42 15.45 4.94 -5.77
C LEU A 42 14.59 5.93 -6.57
N LYS A 43 15.21 6.91 -7.24
CA LYS A 43 14.60 7.92 -8.14
C LYS A 43 13.16 8.32 -7.77
N LEU A 44 12.90 8.49 -6.47
CA LEU A 44 11.58 8.88 -5.96
C LEU A 44 11.09 10.21 -6.55
N ARG A 45 12.04 11.06 -6.96
CA ARG A 45 11.75 12.32 -7.66
C ARG A 45 11.04 12.08 -8.99
N GLU A 46 11.40 11.02 -9.72
CA GLU A 46 10.70 10.66 -10.96
C GLU A 46 9.22 10.36 -10.71
N VAL A 47 8.87 9.64 -9.63
CA VAL A 47 7.47 9.36 -9.27
C VAL A 47 6.70 10.66 -9.00
N TRP A 48 7.35 11.65 -8.37
CA TRP A 48 6.74 12.96 -8.11
C TRP A 48 6.56 13.80 -9.39
N GLU A 49 7.48 13.69 -10.34
CA GLU A 49 7.36 14.34 -11.66
C GLU A 49 6.15 13.80 -12.43
N TYR A 50 5.81 12.50 -12.26
CA TYR A 50 4.64 11.85 -12.86
C TYR A 50 3.38 11.86 -11.98
N ARG A 51 3.24 12.82 -11.03
CA ARG A 51 2.07 12.92 -10.14
C ARG A 51 0.72 13.03 -10.85
N GLU A 52 0.70 13.65 -12.03
CA GLU A 52 -0.52 13.75 -12.85
C GLU A 52 -0.95 12.37 -13.36
N LEU A 53 -0.01 11.58 -13.84
CA LEU A 53 -0.27 10.20 -14.26
C LEU A 53 -0.76 9.36 -13.06
N LEU A 54 -0.14 9.52 -11.89
CA LEU A 54 -0.57 8.85 -10.66
C LEU A 54 -2.02 9.19 -10.33
N TYR A 55 -2.40 10.47 -10.38
CA TYR A 55 -3.78 10.91 -10.17
C TYR A 55 -4.74 10.28 -11.18
N PHE A 56 -4.41 10.31 -12.48
CA PHE A 56 -5.26 9.73 -13.51
C PHE A 56 -5.44 8.22 -13.36
N LEU A 57 -4.36 7.49 -13.01
CA LEU A 57 -4.43 6.05 -12.77
C LEU A 57 -5.29 5.73 -11.54
N ALA A 58 -5.07 6.43 -10.42
CA ALA A 58 -5.88 6.25 -9.21
C ALA A 58 -7.36 6.55 -9.48
N TRP A 59 -7.66 7.64 -10.20
CA TRP A 59 -9.01 8.00 -10.59
C TRP A 59 -9.66 7.00 -11.54
N ARG A 60 -8.89 6.46 -12.49
CA ARG A 60 -9.34 5.37 -13.37
C ARG A 60 -9.73 4.15 -12.55
N ASP A 61 -8.89 3.73 -11.61
CA ASP A 61 -9.09 2.53 -10.79
C ASP A 61 -10.33 2.70 -9.89
N ILE A 62 -10.54 3.89 -9.33
CA ILE A 62 -11.78 4.26 -8.63
C ILE A 62 -12.99 4.14 -9.56
N LYS A 63 -12.94 4.78 -10.74
CA LYS A 63 -14.06 4.74 -11.69
C LYS A 63 -14.41 3.32 -12.12
N VAL A 64 -13.41 2.50 -12.45
CA VAL A 64 -13.63 1.11 -12.88
C VAL A 64 -14.31 0.31 -11.78
N ARG A 65 -13.88 0.51 -10.53
CA ARG A 65 -14.44 -0.21 -9.37
C ARG A 65 -15.90 0.15 -9.10
N TYR A 66 -16.26 1.43 -9.23
CA TYR A 66 -17.58 1.91 -8.82
C TYR A 66 -18.60 2.02 -9.96
N LYS A 67 -18.18 2.24 -11.21
CA LYS A 67 -19.08 2.52 -12.33
C LYS A 67 -19.88 1.30 -12.81
N GLN A 68 -19.35 0.08 -12.66
CA GLN A 68 -19.94 -1.13 -13.23
C GLN A 68 -20.51 -2.11 -12.21
N THR A 69 -20.67 -1.68 -10.95
CA THR A 69 -21.14 -2.58 -9.88
C THR A 69 -22.35 -1.98 -9.16
N VAL A 70 -23.41 -2.78 -9.02
CA VAL A 70 -24.65 -2.38 -8.32
C VAL A 70 -24.37 -2.05 -6.83
N LEU A 71 -23.41 -2.76 -6.22
CA LEU A 71 -23.04 -2.61 -4.82
C LEU A 71 -21.64 -1.95 -4.62
N GLY A 72 -21.05 -1.36 -5.67
CA GLY A 72 -19.63 -0.94 -5.69
C GLY A 72 -19.10 -0.33 -4.39
N ALA A 73 -19.59 0.84 -4.01
CA ALA A 73 -19.20 1.51 -2.78
C ALA A 73 -19.68 0.79 -1.52
N ALA A 74 -20.80 0.06 -1.60
CA ALA A 74 -21.34 -0.65 -0.45
C ALA A 74 -20.41 -1.79 0.02
N TRP A 75 -19.65 -2.44 -0.87
CA TRP A 75 -18.70 -3.49 -0.48
C TRP A 75 -17.61 -2.97 0.46
N ALA A 76 -17.16 -1.74 0.30
CA ALA A 76 -16.18 -1.13 1.20
C ALA A 76 -16.69 -1.04 2.65
N ILE A 77 -18.00 -0.99 2.82
CA ILE A 77 -18.70 -0.94 4.12
C ILE A 77 -19.11 -2.34 4.56
N ILE A 78 -19.74 -3.10 3.68
CA ILE A 78 -20.37 -4.40 3.97
C ILE A 78 -19.32 -5.40 4.49
N GLN A 79 -18.18 -5.50 3.82
CA GLN A 79 -17.16 -6.49 4.18
C GLN A 79 -16.60 -6.28 5.60
N PRO A 80 -16.07 -5.11 6.00
CA PRO A 80 -15.60 -4.92 7.36
C PRO A 80 -16.74 -4.96 8.39
N PHE A 81 -17.96 -4.54 8.01
CA PHE A 81 -19.11 -4.60 8.91
C PHE A 81 -19.53 -6.05 9.24
N PHE A 82 -19.66 -6.91 8.24
CA PHE A 82 -19.96 -8.31 8.49
C PHE A 82 -18.84 -9.04 9.24
N THR A 83 -17.58 -8.72 8.93
CA THR A 83 -16.45 -9.24 9.69
C THR A 83 -16.53 -8.84 11.16
N MET A 84 -16.87 -7.58 11.45
CA MET A 84 -17.11 -7.09 12.81
C MET A 84 -18.25 -7.85 13.50
N VAL A 85 -19.37 -8.10 12.81
CA VAL A 85 -20.51 -8.87 13.37
C VAL A 85 -20.06 -10.28 13.74
N VAL A 86 -19.33 -10.96 12.84
CA VAL A 86 -18.78 -12.30 13.10
C VAL A 86 -17.81 -12.26 14.29
N PHE A 87 -16.89 -11.31 14.32
CA PHE A 87 -15.93 -11.18 15.42
C PHE A 87 -16.64 -10.89 16.75
N SER A 88 -17.68 -10.06 16.74
CA SER A 88 -18.47 -9.74 17.94
C SER A 88 -19.22 -10.94 18.49
N LEU A 89 -19.72 -11.82 17.61
CA LEU A 89 -20.40 -13.05 18.02
C LEU A 89 -19.41 -14.07 18.59
N PHE A 90 -18.35 -14.39 17.84
CA PHE A 90 -17.42 -15.45 18.23
C PHE A 90 -16.45 -15.03 19.32
N PHE A 91 -15.76 -13.92 19.14
CA PHE A 91 -14.76 -13.46 20.10
C PHE A 91 -15.36 -12.65 21.25
N GLY A 92 -16.35 -11.78 20.96
CA GLY A 92 -16.98 -10.96 21.98
C GLY A 92 -17.93 -11.76 22.89
N LYS A 93 -18.91 -12.45 22.32
CA LYS A 93 -19.95 -13.13 23.12
C LYS A 93 -19.56 -14.55 23.54
N LEU A 94 -19.02 -15.37 22.60
CA LEU A 94 -18.73 -16.78 22.90
C LEU A 94 -17.39 -16.93 23.63
N ALA A 95 -16.31 -16.38 23.09
CA ALA A 95 -14.97 -16.48 23.69
C ALA A 95 -14.74 -15.48 24.83
N LYS A 96 -15.62 -14.48 25.01
CA LYS A 96 -15.52 -13.43 26.04
C LYS A 96 -14.14 -12.77 26.07
N MET A 97 -13.57 -12.50 24.88
CA MET A 97 -12.30 -11.83 24.75
C MET A 97 -12.37 -10.43 25.36
N PRO A 98 -11.33 -9.99 26.09
CA PRO A 98 -11.27 -8.64 26.64
C PRO A 98 -11.22 -7.61 25.51
N SER A 99 -11.81 -6.44 25.76
CA SER A 99 -11.85 -5.29 24.83
C SER A 99 -11.49 -3.97 25.52
N ASP A 100 -10.69 -4.03 26.60
CA ASP A 100 -10.21 -2.87 27.36
C ASP A 100 -11.35 -1.91 27.79
N GLY A 101 -12.53 -2.48 28.19
CA GLY A 101 -13.70 -1.70 28.61
C GLY A 101 -14.54 -1.09 27.48
N ILE A 102 -14.17 -1.30 26.22
CA ILE A 102 -14.86 -0.77 25.05
C ILE A 102 -15.89 -1.79 24.55
N PRO A 103 -17.08 -1.38 24.04
CA PRO A 103 -18.02 -2.29 23.39
C PRO A 103 -17.32 -3.05 22.24
N TYR A 104 -17.35 -4.39 22.30
CA TYR A 104 -16.58 -5.24 21.39
C TYR A 104 -16.80 -4.94 19.88
N PRO A 105 -18.04 -4.63 19.40
CA PRO A 105 -18.26 -4.26 18.00
C PRO A 105 -17.44 -3.02 17.59
N LEU A 106 -17.40 -2.01 18.45
CA LEU A 106 -16.65 -0.78 18.20
C LEU A 106 -15.12 -1.02 18.25
N PHE A 107 -14.68 -1.81 19.25
CA PHE A 107 -13.29 -2.22 19.39
C PHE A 107 -12.76 -2.95 18.15
N SER A 108 -13.52 -3.93 17.65
CA SER A 108 -13.12 -4.72 16.47
C SER A 108 -13.23 -3.92 15.18
N TYR A 109 -14.27 -3.07 15.01
CA TYR A 109 -14.45 -2.29 13.81
C TYR A 109 -13.37 -1.19 13.66
N ALA A 110 -12.96 -0.55 14.76
CA ALA A 110 -11.88 0.42 14.79
C ALA A 110 -10.53 -0.16 14.30
N ALA A 111 -10.31 -1.46 14.51
CA ALA A 111 -9.16 -2.19 14.00
C ALA A 111 -9.34 -2.65 12.55
N LEU A 112 -10.57 -3.08 12.19
CA LEU A 112 -10.88 -3.58 10.85
C LEU A 112 -10.78 -2.49 9.77
N VAL A 113 -11.07 -1.24 10.09
CA VAL A 113 -11.00 -0.12 9.13
C VAL A 113 -9.57 0.06 8.57
N PRO A 114 -8.53 0.30 9.38
CA PRO A 114 -7.16 0.42 8.88
C PRO A 114 -6.63 -0.92 8.32
N TRP A 115 -7.06 -2.05 8.88
CA TRP A 115 -6.70 -3.36 8.36
C TRP A 115 -7.24 -3.59 6.94
N ALA A 116 -8.51 -3.27 6.68
CA ALA A 116 -9.12 -3.41 5.36
C ALA A 116 -8.41 -2.54 4.33
N PHE A 117 -8.03 -1.31 4.70
CA PHE A 117 -7.22 -0.44 3.84
C PHE A 117 -5.88 -1.09 3.47
N PHE A 118 -5.15 -1.61 4.45
CA PHE A 118 -3.88 -2.30 4.23
C PHE A 118 -4.06 -3.53 3.34
N ALA A 119 -4.98 -4.44 3.69
CA ALA A 119 -5.19 -5.71 2.99
C ALA A 119 -5.64 -5.50 1.54
N ASN A 120 -6.58 -4.57 1.31
CA ASN A 120 -7.04 -4.22 -0.04
C ASN A 120 -5.95 -3.51 -0.83
N GLY A 121 -5.23 -2.57 -0.22
CA GLY A 121 -4.10 -1.88 -0.85
C GLY A 121 -3.00 -2.84 -1.27
N LEU A 122 -2.64 -3.79 -0.40
CA LEU A 122 -1.67 -4.83 -0.68
C LEU A 122 -2.10 -5.72 -1.87
N ASN A 123 -3.34 -6.22 -1.85
CA ASN A 123 -3.87 -7.07 -2.92
C ASN A 123 -3.91 -6.34 -4.27
N GLN A 124 -4.34 -5.07 -4.27
CA GLN A 124 -4.42 -4.26 -5.49
C GLN A 124 -3.04 -3.92 -6.03
N SER A 125 -2.14 -3.46 -5.16
CA SER A 125 -0.76 -3.14 -5.52
C SER A 125 -0.04 -4.36 -6.12
N SER A 126 -0.20 -5.53 -5.50
CA SER A 126 0.40 -6.78 -5.99
C SER A 126 -0.08 -7.19 -7.39
N ASN A 127 -1.36 -6.98 -7.69
CA ASN A 127 -1.94 -7.35 -8.99
C ASN A 127 -1.84 -6.22 -10.05
N SER A 128 -1.38 -5.04 -9.67
CA SER A 128 -1.46 -3.83 -10.48
C SER A 128 -0.61 -3.88 -11.76
N LEU A 129 0.61 -4.44 -11.71
CA LEU A 129 1.48 -4.55 -12.88
C LEU A 129 0.90 -5.52 -13.90
N VAL A 130 0.49 -6.69 -13.48
CA VAL A 130 -0.12 -7.71 -14.37
C VAL A 130 -1.41 -7.17 -14.99
N GLY A 131 -2.23 -6.46 -14.19
CA GLY A 131 -3.45 -5.80 -14.69
C GLY A 131 -3.21 -4.63 -15.64
N SER A 132 -1.99 -4.07 -15.67
CA SER A 132 -1.61 -2.92 -16.50
C SER A 132 -0.57 -3.28 -17.58
N ALA A 133 -0.46 -4.56 -17.98
CA ALA A 133 0.49 -5.08 -18.97
C ALA A 133 0.51 -4.26 -20.27
N ASN A 134 -0.65 -3.97 -20.84
CA ASN A 134 -0.78 -3.17 -22.06
C ASN A 134 -0.24 -1.73 -21.93
N LEU A 135 -0.28 -1.16 -20.74
CA LEU A 135 0.24 0.17 -20.50
C LEU A 135 1.77 0.13 -20.38
N ILE A 136 2.30 -0.87 -19.69
CA ILE A 136 3.74 -1.07 -19.47
C ILE A 136 4.49 -1.32 -20.78
N THR A 137 3.88 -2.05 -21.72
CA THR A 137 4.50 -2.40 -23.00
C THR A 137 4.44 -1.29 -24.05
N LYS A 138 3.48 -0.35 -23.93
CA LYS A 138 3.24 0.67 -24.97
C LYS A 138 3.74 2.07 -24.61
N VAL A 139 3.88 2.39 -23.32
CA VAL A 139 4.21 3.74 -22.84
C VAL A 139 5.38 3.68 -21.87
N TYR A 140 6.34 4.58 -22.05
CA TYR A 140 7.47 4.71 -21.15
C TYR A 140 7.14 5.67 -19.99
N PHE A 141 7.14 5.14 -18.77
CA PHE A 141 7.00 5.89 -17.53
C PHE A 141 7.57 5.08 -16.35
N PRO A 142 7.85 5.69 -15.18
CA PRO A 142 8.32 4.98 -14.00
C PRO A 142 7.27 3.97 -13.51
N ARG A 143 7.55 2.68 -13.60
CA ARG A 143 6.56 1.62 -13.33
C ARG A 143 6.07 1.59 -11.89
N MET A 144 6.82 2.19 -10.96
CA MET A 144 6.40 2.37 -9.56
C MET A 144 5.10 3.18 -9.40
N VAL A 145 4.75 4.03 -10.38
CA VAL A 145 3.51 4.81 -10.36
C VAL A 145 2.28 3.91 -10.29
N ILE A 146 2.34 2.72 -10.91
CA ILE A 146 1.20 1.78 -10.95
C ILE A 146 0.85 1.21 -9.58
N PRO A 147 1.77 0.56 -8.82
CA PRO A 147 1.47 0.08 -7.47
C PRO A 147 1.05 1.20 -6.51
N VAL A 148 1.70 2.37 -6.61
CA VAL A 148 1.36 3.52 -5.78
C VAL A 148 -0.07 4.00 -6.05
N SER A 149 -0.46 4.17 -7.31
CA SER A 149 -1.82 4.61 -7.68
C SER A 149 -2.90 3.64 -7.23
N SER A 150 -2.61 2.34 -7.28
CA SER A 150 -3.54 1.29 -6.84
C SER A 150 -3.86 1.38 -5.35
N ILE A 151 -2.88 1.70 -4.49
CA ILE A 151 -3.12 1.90 -3.05
C ILE A 151 -3.88 3.21 -2.81
N PHE A 152 -3.54 4.29 -3.53
CA PHE A 152 -4.27 5.56 -3.42
C PHE A 152 -5.75 5.40 -3.74
N SER A 153 -6.11 4.53 -4.69
CA SER A 153 -7.51 4.26 -5.00
C SER A 153 -8.29 3.67 -3.80
N GLY A 154 -7.61 2.99 -2.87
CA GLY A 154 -8.18 2.44 -1.65
C GLY A 154 -8.52 3.47 -0.57
N VAL A 155 -8.01 4.71 -0.68
CA VAL A 155 -8.31 5.77 0.30
C VAL A 155 -9.81 6.10 0.32
N LEU A 156 -10.50 5.99 -0.82
CA LEU A 156 -11.94 6.21 -0.86
C LEU A 156 -12.70 5.14 -0.06
N ASP A 157 -12.31 3.86 -0.20
CA ASP A 157 -12.89 2.75 0.58
C ASP A 157 -12.66 2.97 2.08
N PHE A 158 -11.47 3.42 2.45
CA PHE A 158 -11.14 3.77 3.83
C PHE A 158 -12.04 4.90 4.37
N ILE A 159 -12.24 5.97 3.60
CA ILE A 159 -13.09 7.10 4.02
C ILE A 159 -14.53 6.62 4.27
N LEU A 160 -15.07 5.78 3.38
CA LEU A 160 -16.43 5.24 3.54
C LEU A 160 -16.56 4.37 4.79
N ALA A 161 -15.61 3.46 5.03
CA ALA A 161 -15.58 2.64 6.23
C ALA A 161 -15.37 3.48 7.51
N PHE A 162 -14.56 4.53 7.42
CA PHE A 162 -14.30 5.45 8.53
C PHE A 162 -15.54 6.29 8.91
N ILE A 163 -16.35 6.72 7.93
CA ILE A 163 -17.62 7.41 8.20
C ILE A 163 -18.55 6.49 8.99
N VAL A 164 -18.63 5.20 8.62
CA VAL A 164 -19.43 4.23 9.38
C VAL A 164 -18.90 4.05 10.80
N LEU A 165 -17.57 4.01 10.99
CA LEU A 165 -16.95 3.97 12.31
C LEU A 165 -17.38 5.15 13.19
N LEU A 166 -17.33 6.38 12.64
CA LEU A 166 -17.77 7.58 13.35
C LEU A 166 -19.27 7.50 13.70
N GLY A 167 -20.10 7.03 12.77
CA GLY A 167 -21.54 6.77 13.04
C GLY A 167 -21.76 5.78 14.18
N MET A 168 -21.00 4.68 14.21
CA MET A 168 -21.05 3.72 15.31
C MET A 168 -20.60 4.35 16.63
N MET A 169 -19.55 5.17 16.64
CA MET A 169 -19.10 5.86 17.85
C MET A 169 -20.22 6.73 18.46
N VAL A 170 -20.93 7.48 17.61
CA VAL A 170 -22.09 8.28 18.04
C VAL A 170 -23.20 7.40 18.62
N LEU A 171 -23.52 6.28 17.99
CA LEU A 171 -24.55 5.33 18.48
C LEU A 171 -24.20 4.71 19.85
N TYR A 172 -22.92 4.50 20.13
CA TYR A 172 -22.43 3.99 21.41
C TYR A 172 -22.15 5.10 22.44
N GLY A 173 -22.40 6.38 22.10
CA GLY A 173 -22.15 7.52 22.98
C GLY A 173 -20.68 7.79 23.25
N MET A 174 -19.78 7.28 22.40
CA MET A 174 -18.34 7.50 22.49
C MET A 174 -17.90 8.56 21.48
N PHE A 175 -17.19 9.58 21.97
CA PHE A 175 -16.69 10.64 21.12
C PHE A 175 -15.18 10.50 20.92
N PRO A 176 -14.66 10.86 19.72
CA PRO A 176 -13.23 10.81 19.45
C PRO A 176 -12.45 11.65 20.45
N THR A 177 -11.31 11.15 20.89
CA THR A 177 -10.40 11.89 21.77
C THR A 177 -9.61 12.97 21.03
N SER A 178 -8.97 13.87 21.74
CA SER A 178 -8.07 14.89 21.15
C SER A 178 -6.94 14.26 20.32
N ASN A 179 -6.64 12.98 20.55
CA ASN A 179 -5.62 12.24 19.85
C ASN A 179 -5.97 11.92 18.39
N ILE A 180 -7.18 12.24 17.93
CA ILE A 180 -7.63 12.08 16.53
C ILE A 180 -6.66 12.78 15.54
N ILE A 181 -5.92 13.79 15.97
CA ILE A 181 -4.92 14.49 15.18
C ILE A 181 -3.79 13.55 14.68
N TRP A 182 -3.58 12.41 15.33
CA TRP A 182 -2.59 11.41 14.92
C TRP A 182 -3.08 10.46 13.82
N LEU A 183 -4.39 10.46 13.49
CA LEU A 183 -4.94 9.58 12.46
C LEU A 183 -4.28 9.74 11.08
N PRO A 184 -3.97 10.95 10.58
CA PRO A 184 -3.28 11.09 9.28
C PRO A 184 -1.91 10.41 9.29
N PHE A 185 -1.16 10.50 10.39
CA PHE A 185 0.12 9.80 10.54
C PHE A 185 -0.06 8.28 10.54
N LEU A 186 -1.03 7.76 11.27
CA LEU A 186 -1.32 6.33 11.33
C LEU A 186 -1.81 5.79 9.98
N LEU A 187 -2.61 6.56 9.25
CA LEU A 187 -3.02 6.22 7.89
C LEU A 187 -1.83 6.22 6.93
N LEU A 188 -0.93 7.19 7.05
CA LEU A 188 0.31 7.23 6.29
C LEU A 188 1.18 6.00 6.61
N LEU A 189 1.25 5.58 7.87
CA LEU A 189 1.99 4.38 8.28
C LEU A 189 1.38 3.12 7.64
N ALA A 190 0.04 2.99 7.64
CA ALA A 190 -0.66 1.90 6.95
C ALA A 190 -0.39 1.91 5.44
N PHE A 191 -0.37 3.09 4.82
CA PHE A 191 -0.03 3.28 3.41
C PHE A 191 1.40 2.83 3.11
N VAL A 192 2.36 3.26 3.92
CA VAL A 192 3.79 2.90 3.79
C VAL A 192 3.98 1.39 3.94
N ALA A 193 3.31 0.76 4.91
CA ALA A 193 3.35 -0.68 5.11
C ALA A 193 2.75 -1.43 3.90
N ALA A 194 1.57 -1.02 3.42
CA ALA A 194 0.92 -1.60 2.25
C ALA A 194 1.78 -1.45 0.98
N LEU A 195 2.41 -0.28 0.80
CA LEU A 195 3.27 0.00 -0.35
C LEU A 195 4.56 -0.83 -0.30
N GLY A 196 5.22 -0.90 0.85
CA GLY A 196 6.44 -1.66 1.01
C GLY A 196 6.24 -3.14 0.67
N VAL A 197 5.27 -3.78 1.32
CA VAL A 197 4.92 -5.19 1.05
C VAL A 197 4.35 -5.36 -0.36
N GLY A 198 3.49 -4.42 -0.80
CA GLY A 198 2.87 -4.44 -2.12
C GLY A 198 3.87 -4.39 -3.27
N MET A 199 4.96 -3.61 -3.14
CA MET A 199 6.05 -3.58 -4.13
C MET A 199 6.79 -4.90 -4.23
N TRP A 200 7.07 -5.58 -3.09
CA TRP A 200 7.65 -6.92 -3.10
C TRP A 200 6.77 -7.89 -3.89
N PHE A 201 5.49 -7.97 -3.52
CA PHE A 201 4.55 -8.90 -4.15
C PHE A 201 4.18 -8.50 -5.58
N SER A 202 4.19 -7.23 -5.93
CA SER A 202 3.96 -6.76 -7.29
C SER A 202 5.07 -7.25 -8.24
N ALA A 203 6.33 -7.14 -7.82
CA ALA A 203 7.47 -7.63 -8.59
C ALA A 203 7.48 -9.17 -8.68
N LEU A 204 7.17 -9.86 -7.58
CA LEU A 204 7.06 -11.32 -7.54
C LEU A 204 5.92 -11.85 -8.41
N ASN A 205 4.77 -11.15 -8.44
CA ASN A 205 3.58 -11.57 -9.20
C ASN A 205 3.80 -11.49 -10.73
N VAL A 206 4.69 -10.62 -11.20
CA VAL A 206 5.11 -10.59 -12.60
C VAL A 206 5.91 -11.85 -12.95
N GLN A 207 6.77 -12.31 -12.04
CA GLN A 207 7.64 -13.45 -12.27
C GLN A 207 6.94 -14.79 -12.00
N PHE A 208 6.11 -14.84 -10.94
CA PHE A 208 5.46 -16.06 -10.45
C PHE A 208 3.95 -15.85 -10.33
N ARG A 209 3.18 -16.46 -11.21
CA ARG A 209 1.72 -16.35 -11.26
C ARG A 209 1.00 -16.88 -10.01
N ASP A 210 1.65 -17.75 -9.24
CA ASP A 210 1.11 -18.33 -8.01
C ASP A 210 0.95 -17.31 -6.89
N VAL A 211 1.72 -16.22 -6.92
CA VAL A 211 1.62 -15.12 -5.94
C VAL A 211 0.20 -14.56 -5.85
N ARG A 212 -0.50 -14.48 -6.97
CA ARG A 212 -1.89 -14.00 -7.02
C ARG A 212 -2.84 -14.83 -6.15
N TYR A 213 -2.61 -16.13 -6.06
CA TYR A 213 -3.44 -17.04 -5.25
C TYR A 213 -2.97 -17.14 -3.80
N THR A 214 -1.68 -17.03 -3.57
CA THR A 214 -1.08 -17.11 -2.23
C THR A 214 -1.38 -15.86 -1.41
N LEU A 215 -1.46 -14.69 -2.02
CA LEU A 215 -1.60 -13.41 -1.32
C LEU A 215 -2.90 -13.29 -0.50
N PRO A 216 -4.10 -13.64 -1.00
CA PRO A 216 -5.33 -13.61 -0.20
C PRO A 216 -5.26 -14.50 1.03
N PHE A 217 -4.63 -15.69 0.90
CA PHE A 217 -4.40 -16.58 2.02
C PHE A 217 -3.45 -15.97 3.06
N LEU A 218 -2.34 -15.39 2.60
CA LEU A 218 -1.37 -14.73 3.48
C LEU A 218 -2.00 -13.55 4.24
N THR A 219 -2.79 -12.72 3.57
CA THR A 219 -3.49 -11.60 4.20
C THR A 219 -4.51 -12.07 5.23
N GLN A 220 -5.19 -13.20 5.00
CA GLN A 220 -6.11 -13.79 5.96
C GLN A 220 -5.37 -14.26 7.22
N PHE A 221 -4.22 -14.93 7.09
CA PHE A 221 -3.38 -15.27 8.23
C PHE A 221 -2.88 -14.04 8.97
N TRP A 222 -2.46 -13.03 8.23
CA TRP A 222 -1.93 -11.80 8.81
C TRP A 222 -2.98 -11.02 9.60
N LEU A 223 -4.26 -11.13 9.24
CA LEU A 223 -5.38 -10.59 10.03
C LEU A 223 -5.35 -11.13 11.46
N PHE A 224 -5.17 -12.43 11.62
CA PHE A 224 -5.10 -13.07 12.95
C PHE A 224 -3.77 -12.82 13.66
N ALA A 225 -2.70 -12.63 12.92
CA ALA A 225 -1.40 -12.21 13.45
C ALA A 225 -1.34 -10.71 13.77
N THR A 226 -2.42 -9.97 13.60
CA THR A 226 -2.57 -8.56 13.98
C THR A 226 -3.64 -8.47 15.08
N PRO A 227 -3.52 -7.60 16.10
CA PRO A 227 -4.44 -7.55 17.23
C PRO A 227 -5.76 -6.90 16.85
N VAL A 228 -6.48 -7.50 15.86
CA VAL A 228 -7.79 -7.04 15.41
C VAL A 228 -8.91 -7.59 16.29
N ALA A 229 -8.85 -8.90 16.62
CA ALA A 229 -9.86 -9.57 17.42
C ALA A 229 -9.58 -9.54 18.93
N TYR A 230 -8.37 -9.15 19.35
CA TYR A 230 -7.93 -9.11 20.73
C TYR A 230 -7.02 -7.88 20.96
N PRO A 231 -6.91 -7.37 22.20
CA PRO A 231 -6.03 -6.26 22.50
C PRO A 231 -4.59 -6.72 22.69
N SER A 232 -3.63 -5.85 22.37
CA SER A 232 -2.20 -6.13 22.61
C SER A 232 -1.84 -6.15 24.10
N SER A 233 -2.72 -5.64 24.97
CA SER A 233 -2.57 -5.65 26.43
C SER A 233 -2.51 -7.07 27.03
N LEU A 234 -2.94 -8.09 26.29
CA LEU A 234 -2.79 -9.50 26.69
C LEU A 234 -1.33 -9.97 26.70
N LEU A 235 -0.45 -9.29 26.01
CA LEU A 235 0.97 -9.61 25.94
C LEU A 235 1.74 -8.83 27.02
N SER A 236 2.58 -9.54 27.79
CA SER A 236 3.50 -8.91 28.72
C SER A 236 4.70 -8.30 27.98
N GLU A 237 5.31 -7.27 28.57
CA GLU A 237 6.62 -6.78 28.08
C GLU A 237 7.70 -7.86 28.36
N PRO A 238 8.68 -8.09 27.45
CA PRO A 238 8.96 -7.31 26.23
C PRO A 238 8.22 -7.78 24.96
N TRP A 239 7.42 -8.85 25.05
CA TRP A 239 6.74 -9.45 23.89
C TRP A 239 5.80 -8.48 23.19
N ARG A 240 5.14 -7.62 23.94
CA ARG A 240 4.27 -6.57 23.42
C ARG A 240 5.02 -5.61 22.50
N THR A 241 6.21 -5.20 22.87
CA THR A 241 7.07 -4.34 22.04
C THR A 241 7.58 -5.07 20.79
N ILE A 242 8.02 -6.33 20.93
CA ILE A 242 8.47 -7.18 19.81
C ILE A 242 7.34 -7.42 18.81
N TYR A 243 6.10 -7.51 19.27
CA TYR A 243 4.93 -7.64 18.42
C TYR A 243 4.77 -6.48 17.42
N GLY A 244 5.31 -5.30 17.74
CA GLY A 244 5.42 -4.14 16.84
C GLY A 244 6.26 -4.39 15.58
N ILE A 245 7.01 -5.51 15.45
CA ILE A 245 7.68 -5.92 14.21
C ILE A 245 6.63 -6.12 13.09
N ASN A 246 5.41 -6.50 13.43
CA ASN A 246 4.31 -6.40 12.49
C ASN A 246 3.86 -4.92 12.39
N PRO A 247 4.07 -4.23 11.24
CA PRO A 247 3.78 -2.79 11.13
C PRO A 247 2.31 -2.46 11.37
N MET A 248 1.40 -3.41 11.13
CA MET A 248 -0.02 -3.20 11.32
C MET A 248 -0.44 -3.22 12.80
N VAL A 249 0.37 -3.75 13.70
CA VAL A 249 0.10 -3.70 15.15
C VAL A 249 0.09 -2.26 15.65
N GLY A 250 1.13 -1.48 15.31
CA GLY A 250 1.20 -0.06 15.71
C GLY A 250 0.09 0.77 15.08
N VAL A 251 -0.32 0.46 13.84
CA VAL A 251 -1.45 1.13 13.18
C VAL A 251 -2.75 0.85 13.92
N VAL A 252 -3.08 -0.43 14.16
CA VAL A 252 -4.35 -0.84 14.78
C VAL A 252 -4.48 -0.32 16.20
N GLU A 253 -3.44 -0.50 17.02
CA GLU A 253 -3.43 0.01 18.40
C GLU A 253 -3.44 1.55 18.43
N GLY A 254 -2.72 2.18 17.49
CA GLY A 254 -2.77 3.64 17.34
C GLY A 254 -4.15 4.17 16.98
N PHE A 255 -4.89 3.48 16.09
CA PHE A 255 -6.26 3.86 15.75
C PHE A 255 -7.21 3.73 16.94
N ARG A 256 -7.10 2.65 17.72
CA ARG A 256 -7.88 2.48 18.96
C ARG A 256 -7.57 3.58 19.97
N TRP A 257 -6.30 3.84 20.21
CA TRP A 257 -5.87 4.90 21.11
C TRP A 257 -6.36 6.28 20.67
N ALA A 258 -6.23 6.60 19.39
CA ALA A 258 -6.59 7.90 18.84
C ALA A 258 -8.09 8.17 18.84
N LEU A 259 -8.92 7.13 18.65
CA LEU A 259 -10.37 7.26 18.53
C LEU A 259 -11.10 6.93 19.82
N LEU A 260 -10.75 5.81 20.45
CA LEU A 260 -11.53 5.22 21.56
C LEU A 260 -10.96 5.58 22.93
N GLY A 261 -9.79 6.21 22.98
CA GLY A 261 -9.19 6.68 24.23
C GLY A 261 -8.73 5.54 25.13
N THR A 262 -8.15 4.46 24.57
CA THR A 262 -7.53 3.42 25.39
C THR A 262 -6.43 4.02 26.27
N ASP A 263 -6.38 3.64 27.55
CA ASP A 263 -5.53 4.25 28.60
C ASP A 263 -4.02 4.14 28.29
N THR A 264 -3.63 3.18 27.49
CA THR A 264 -2.23 2.96 27.13
C THR A 264 -1.92 3.50 25.75
N ALA A 265 -1.21 4.66 25.71
CA ALA A 265 -0.59 5.11 24.47
C ALA A 265 0.35 4.02 23.93
N PRO A 266 0.26 3.65 22.66
CA PRO A 266 1.07 2.55 22.08
C PRO A 266 2.52 2.99 21.79
N GLY A 267 3.18 3.71 22.73
CA GLY A 267 4.47 4.38 22.59
C GLY A 267 5.56 3.56 21.85
N PRO A 268 6.20 2.54 22.50
CA PRO A 268 7.29 1.78 21.87
C PRO A 268 6.83 0.99 20.64
N ILE A 269 5.60 0.49 20.63
CA ILE A 269 5.03 -0.30 19.52
C ILE A 269 4.98 0.53 18.25
N ILE A 270 4.51 1.80 18.30
CA ILE A 270 4.44 2.66 17.10
C ILE A 270 5.84 2.90 16.53
N ILE A 271 6.85 3.08 17.38
CA ILE A 271 8.24 3.31 16.93
C ILE A 271 8.74 2.08 16.20
N VAL A 272 8.60 0.88 16.78
CA VAL A 272 9.03 -0.37 16.16
C VAL A 272 8.27 -0.62 14.85
N SER A 273 6.95 -0.44 14.86
CA SER A 273 6.11 -0.60 13.66
C SER A 273 6.47 0.39 12.55
N SER A 274 6.78 1.64 12.90
CA SER A 274 7.21 2.67 11.94
C SER A 274 8.57 2.32 11.32
N LEU A 275 9.51 1.88 12.14
CA LEU A 275 10.83 1.46 11.68
C LEU A 275 10.72 0.25 10.75
N THR A 276 9.94 -0.76 11.14
CA THR A 276 9.70 -1.94 10.31
C THR A 276 9.04 -1.60 8.99
N ALA A 277 8.01 -0.73 9.00
CA ALA A 277 7.35 -0.27 7.78
C ALA A 277 8.33 0.43 6.82
N LEU A 278 9.23 1.28 7.35
CA LEU A 278 10.28 1.94 6.56
C LEU A 278 11.28 0.94 5.98
N VAL A 279 11.75 -0.01 6.78
CA VAL A 279 12.69 -1.06 6.31
C VAL A 279 12.05 -1.89 5.20
N VAL A 280 10.79 -2.29 5.37
CA VAL A 280 10.03 -3.05 4.36
C VAL A 280 9.79 -2.21 3.10
N LEU A 281 9.49 -0.92 3.23
CA LEU A 281 9.33 -0.02 2.09
C LEU A 281 10.65 0.13 1.30
N ILE A 282 11.76 0.37 1.99
CA ILE A 282 13.08 0.51 1.34
C ILE A 282 13.45 -0.79 0.63
N GLY A 283 13.33 -1.94 1.31
CA GLY A 283 13.60 -3.25 0.73
C GLY A 283 12.69 -3.57 -0.45
N GLY A 284 11.38 -3.31 -0.32
CA GLY A 284 10.39 -3.50 -1.39
C GLY A 284 10.67 -2.65 -2.62
N THR A 285 10.96 -1.38 -2.40
CA THR A 285 11.30 -0.44 -3.48
C THR A 285 12.59 -0.84 -4.18
N PHE A 286 13.62 -1.26 -3.42
CA PHE A 286 14.89 -1.72 -3.98
C PHE A 286 14.69 -2.99 -4.82
N TYR A 287 13.99 -3.99 -4.28
CA TYR A 287 13.70 -5.23 -5.00
C TYR A 287 12.90 -4.97 -6.28
N PHE A 288 11.85 -4.14 -6.19
CA PHE A 288 11.04 -3.73 -7.34
C PHE A 288 11.89 -3.11 -8.44
N ARG A 289 12.79 -2.18 -8.10
CA ARG A 289 13.70 -1.54 -9.05
C ARG A 289 14.70 -2.51 -9.69
N CYS A 290 15.19 -3.48 -8.95
CA CYS A 290 16.05 -4.53 -9.52
C CYS A 290 15.32 -5.33 -10.58
N MET A 291 14.05 -5.67 -10.32
CA MET A 291 13.22 -6.46 -11.21
C MET A 291 12.58 -5.66 -12.36
N GLU A 292 12.50 -4.33 -12.23
CA GLU A 292 11.84 -3.44 -13.22
C GLU A 292 12.35 -3.64 -14.65
N LYS A 293 13.63 -4.00 -14.80
CA LYS A 293 14.25 -4.22 -16.12
C LYS A 293 13.62 -5.40 -16.89
N SER A 294 13.17 -6.42 -16.18
CA SER A 294 12.60 -7.64 -16.77
C SER A 294 11.07 -7.56 -16.99
N PHE A 295 10.39 -6.54 -16.43
CA PHE A 295 8.92 -6.50 -16.49
C PHE A 295 8.37 -6.38 -17.93
N ALA A 296 9.06 -5.69 -18.83
CA ALA A 296 8.60 -5.55 -20.21
C ALA A 296 8.70 -6.85 -21.04
N ASP A 297 9.57 -7.75 -20.60
CA ASP A 297 9.84 -9.01 -21.32
C ASP A 297 8.95 -10.17 -20.81
N VAL A 298 8.42 -10.02 -19.57
CA VAL A 298 7.71 -11.13 -18.88
C VAL A 298 6.21 -10.85 -18.76
N VAL A 299 5.77 -9.60 -18.73
CA VAL A 299 4.35 -9.18 -18.71
C VAL A 299 3.80 -9.17 -20.12
#